data_29c09394b79b23eb391691e301bea89d
#
_entry.id   29c09394b79b23eb391691e301bea89d
#
_cell.length_a   1.000
_cell.length_b   1.000
_cell.length_c   1.000
_cell.angle_alpha   90.00
_cell.angle_beta   90.00
_cell.angle_gamma   90.00
#
_symmetry.space_group_name_H-M   'P 1'
#
loop_
_entity.id
_entity.type
_entity.pdbx_description
1 polymer ?
#
loop_
_entity_poly.entity_id
_entity_poly.type
_entity_poly.pdbx_seq_one_letter_code
_entity_poly.pdbx_strand_id
1 'polypeptide(L)'
;NGNNTNNRGFNDVAGAMMQDMRGAGGMGRGMGGWGGRHGISTSWMGGLNGTWDLFDGDMELAGNYLYNRSGSVVEEESSRLTYMDDGSQLLNNNTGSNRSSSQGHRFGVRMEHDFSDNTSMIFEPQFNFGTGSYTEHSEFYTDRLRDGETQHTNKGFTDNSGVNRNWSAS
;
A
#
# COMPACT_ATOMS: atom_id res chain seq x y z
N ASN A 1 17.74 6.18 34.68
CA ASN A 1 16.58 6.84 34.06
C ASN A 1 16.59 6.84 32.52
N GLY A 2 17.44 5.99 31.89
CA GLY A 2 17.65 5.95 30.44
C GLY A 2 16.64 5.14 29.60
N ASN A 3 15.60 4.57 30.18
CA ASN A 3 14.79 3.55 29.50
C ASN A 3 13.54 4.07 28.76
N ASN A 4 13.38 5.38 28.57
CA ASN A 4 12.17 5.96 27.99
C ASN A 4 12.35 6.58 26.58
N THR A 5 13.57 6.70 26.09
CA THR A 5 13.86 7.31 24.78
C THR A 5 13.72 6.32 23.62
N ASN A 6 14.10 5.06 23.82
CA ASN A 6 14.04 4.02 22.78
C ASN A 6 12.60 3.61 22.40
N ASN A 7 11.67 3.71 23.34
CA ASN A 7 10.26 3.38 23.07
C ASN A 7 9.52 4.49 22.33
N ARG A 8 10.00 5.74 22.40
CA ARG A 8 9.43 6.86 21.61
C ARG A 8 9.75 6.73 20.14
N GLY A 9 10.99 6.39 19.79
CA GLY A 9 11.39 6.24 18.39
C GLY A 9 10.63 5.13 17.66
N PHE A 10 10.36 4.01 18.34
CA PHE A 10 9.56 2.92 17.76
C PHE A 10 8.09 3.31 17.56
N ASN A 11 7.49 3.98 18.54
CA ASN A 11 6.11 4.44 18.45
C ASN A 11 5.92 5.54 17.39
N ASP A 12 6.87 6.44 17.23
CA ASP A 12 6.84 7.50 16.21
C ASP A 12 6.97 6.90 14.80
N VAL A 13 7.84 5.92 14.61
CA VAL A 13 8.02 5.22 13.33
C VAL A 13 6.80 4.37 12.99
N ALA A 14 6.25 3.66 13.98
CA ALA A 14 5.01 2.90 13.79
C ALA A 14 3.82 3.81 13.50
N GLY A 15 3.75 4.97 14.17
CA GLY A 15 2.73 6.00 13.92
C GLY A 15 2.83 6.61 12.52
N ALA A 16 4.01 6.95 12.06
CA ALA A 16 4.24 7.48 10.72
C ALA A 16 3.89 6.45 9.63
N MET A 17 4.23 5.18 9.83
CA MET A 17 3.84 4.12 8.87
C MET A 17 2.34 3.85 8.86
N MET A 18 1.65 3.93 9.99
CA MET A 18 0.19 3.84 10.02
C MET A 18 -0.47 5.02 9.30
N GLN A 19 0.14 6.18 9.33
CA GLN A 19 -0.34 7.38 8.64
C GLN A 19 -0.14 7.26 7.12
N ASP A 20 0.99 6.74 6.67
CA ASP A 20 1.26 6.44 5.26
C ASP A 20 0.32 5.34 4.70
N MET A 21 0.01 4.32 5.50
CA MET A 21 -0.99 3.29 5.13
C MET A 21 -2.41 3.87 5.00
N ARG A 22 -2.78 4.85 5.81
CA ARG A 22 -4.06 5.55 5.68
C ARG A 22 -4.12 6.46 4.46
N GLY A 23 -2.99 7.05 4.06
CA GLY A 23 -2.86 7.87 2.85
C GLY A 23 -2.95 7.06 1.56
N ALA A 24 -2.41 5.85 1.53
CA ALA A 24 -2.44 4.96 0.37
C ALA A 24 -3.82 4.37 0.06
N GLY A 25 -4.73 4.34 1.05
CA GLY A 25 -6.13 3.93 0.87
C GLY A 25 -7.09 5.01 0.36
N GLY A 26 -6.59 6.23 0.12
CA GLY A 26 -7.40 7.43 -0.15
C GLY A 26 -7.60 7.82 -1.60
N MET A 27 -7.22 7.03 -2.59
CA MET A 27 -7.50 7.31 -4.00
C MET A 27 -8.77 6.61 -4.47
N GLY A 28 -9.90 7.28 -4.36
CA GLY A 28 -11.16 6.76 -4.87
C GLY A 28 -12.41 7.59 -4.56
N ARG A 29 -12.32 8.91 -4.58
CA ARG A 29 -13.51 9.76 -4.71
C ARG A 29 -13.69 10.18 -6.17
N GLY A 30 -14.35 9.32 -6.94
CA GLY A 30 -14.84 9.60 -8.28
C GLY A 30 -16.32 9.28 -8.36
N MET A 31 -17.08 10.35 -8.38
CA MET A 31 -18.44 10.57 -8.89
C MET A 31 -19.27 9.35 -9.34
N GLY A 32 -20.43 9.21 -8.66
CA GLY A 32 -21.76 8.96 -9.26
C GLY A 32 -21.87 7.86 -10.32
N GLY A 33 -21.74 6.59 -9.94
CA GLY A 33 -22.22 5.48 -10.72
C GLY A 33 -22.86 4.46 -9.77
N TRP A 34 -23.97 3.90 -10.15
CA TRP A 34 -24.58 2.78 -9.45
C TRP A 34 -23.68 1.56 -9.69
N GLY A 35 -22.74 1.33 -8.82
CA GLY A 35 -21.84 0.20 -8.86
C GLY A 35 -21.38 -0.15 -7.45
N GLY A 36 -21.41 -1.42 -7.12
CA GLY A 36 -20.88 -1.96 -5.87
C GLY A 36 -19.37 -2.16 -5.98
N ARG A 37 -18.62 -1.57 -5.05
CA ARG A 37 -17.21 -1.92 -4.83
C ARG A 37 -17.12 -2.74 -3.56
N HIS A 38 -16.68 -3.96 -3.69
CA HIS A 38 -16.39 -4.82 -2.56
C HIS A 38 -14.88 -5.04 -2.50
N GLY A 39 -14.27 -4.68 -1.38
CA GLY A 39 -12.83 -4.81 -1.21
C GLY A 39 -12.47 -5.40 0.15
N ILE A 40 -11.54 -6.34 0.14
CA ILE A 40 -10.93 -6.88 1.34
C ILE A 40 -9.49 -6.42 1.36
N SER A 41 -9.11 -5.78 2.46
CA SER A 41 -7.73 -5.38 2.70
C SER A 41 -7.22 -6.08 3.96
N THR A 42 -6.05 -6.67 3.85
CA THR A 42 -5.36 -7.32 4.95
C THR A 42 -3.98 -6.70 5.08
N SER A 43 -3.63 -6.30 6.28
CA SER A 43 -2.29 -5.79 6.58
C SER A 43 -1.81 -6.31 7.93
N TRP A 44 -0.52 -6.53 8.01
CA TRP A 44 0.15 -6.85 9.24
C TRP A 44 1.58 -6.32 9.25
N MET A 45 2.05 -6.05 10.45
CA MET A 45 3.33 -5.44 10.71
C MET A 45 3.96 -6.11 11.93
N GLY A 46 5.26 -6.28 11.88
CA GLY A 46 6.06 -6.78 12.99
C GLY A 46 7.42 -6.12 13.01
N GLY A 47 7.97 -5.98 14.20
CA GLY A 47 9.27 -5.33 14.34
C GLY A 47 10.05 -5.86 15.54
N LEU A 48 11.36 -5.66 15.48
CA LEU A 48 12.32 -5.98 16.52
C LEU A 48 13.17 -4.75 16.77
N ASN A 49 13.51 -4.52 18.04
CA ASN A 49 14.48 -3.52 18.43
C ASN A 49 15.35 -4.04 19.56
N GLY A 50 16.57 -3.53 19.64
CA GLY A 50 17.50 -3.86 20.69
C GLY A 50 18.55 -2.78 20.87
N THR A 51 19.10 -2.70 22.05
CA THR A 51 20.21 -1.81 22.41
C THR A 51 21.28 -2.63 23.09
N TRP A 52 22.50 -2.36 22.77
CA TRP A 52 23.71 -3.02 23.32
C TRP A 52 24.72 -1.96 23.71
N ASP A 53 25.20 -2.08 24.91
CA ASP A 53 26.34 -1.29 25.41
C ASP A 53 27.60 -2.09 25.17
N LEU A 54 28.57 -1.48 24.53
CA LEU A 54 29.85 -2.07 24.15
C LEU A 54 30.98 -1.22 24.75
N PHE A 55 32.15 -1.84 24.96
CA PHE A 55 33.34 -1.17 25.45
C PHE A 55 33.16 -0.45 26.79
N ASP A 56 32.60 -1.18 27.79
CA ASP A 56 32.31 -0.68 29.14
C ASP A 56 31.43 0.58 29.22
N GLY A 57 30.62 0.81 28.17
CA GLY A 57 29.68 1.93 28.09
C GLY A 57 30.16 3.09 27.20
N ASP A 58 31.35 3.02 26.63
CA ASP A 58 31.89 4.05 25.74
C ASP A 58 31.20 4.03 24.35
N MET A 59 30.43 2.97 24.03
CA MET A 59 29.70 2.82 22.79
C MET A 59 28.32 2.22 23.02
N GLU A 60 27.29 2.93 22.61
CA GLU A 60 25.92 2.45 22.54
C GLU A 60 25.57 2.09 21.09
N LEU A 61 25.08 0.88 20.89
CA LEU A 61 24.56 0.41 19.60
C LEU A 61 23.08 0.07 19.75
N ALA A 62 22.21 0.79 19.03
CA ALA A 62 20.80 0.48 18.94
C ALA A 62 20.44 0.03 17.52
N GLY A 63 19.65 -1.03 17.41
CA GLY A 63 19.16 -1.55 16.14
C GLY A 63 17.66 -1.67 16.15
N ASN A 64 17.03 -1.35 15.03
CA ASN A 64 15.62 -1.59 14.81
C ASN A 64 15.38 -2.23 13.44
N TYR A 65 14.39 -3.10 13.39
CA TYR A 65 13.90 -3.70 12.16
C TYR A 65 12.39 -3.67 12.17
N LEU A 66 11.81 -3.25 11.08
CA LEU A 66 10.37 -3.24 10.89
C LEU A 66 10.02 -3.88 9.55
N TYR A 67 9.09 -4.81 9.60
CA TYR A 67 8.47 -5.44 8.43
C TYR A 67 7.00 -5.08 8.37
N ASN A 68 6.55 -4.72 7.19
CA ASN A 68 5.13 -4.52 6.91
C ASN A 68 4.74 -5.24 5.63
N ARG A 69 3.51 -5.73 5.61
CA ARG A 69 2.88 -6.32 4.43
C ARG A 69 1.43 -5.89 4.37
N SER A 70 0.99 -5.50 3.20
CA SER A 70 -0.43 -5.28 2.93
C SER A 70 -0.84 -5.95 1.62
N GLY A 71 -2.08 -6.40 1.58
CA GLY A 71 -2.72 -6.95 0.40
C GLY A 71 -4.14 -6.44 0.31
N SER A 72 -4.61 -6.13 -0.88
CA SER A 72 -6.01 -5.80 -1.11
C SER A 72 -6.52 -6.49 -2.36
N VAL A 73 -7.78 -6.91 -2.30
CA VAL A 73 -8.55 -7.41 -3.42
C VAL A 73 -9.79 -6.55 -3.49
N VAL A 74 -10.00 -5.92 -4.62
CA VAL A 74 -11.16 -5.08 -4.88
C VAL A 74 -11.88 -5.64 -6.09
N GLU A 75 -13.16 -5.91 -5.93
CA GLU A 75 -14.06 -6.29 -7.00
C GLU A 75 -15.01 -5.13 -7.27
N GLU A 76 -15.16 -4.79 -8.52
CA GLU A 76 -16.02 -3.71 -8.97
C GLU A 76 -16.96 -4.22 -10.04
N GLU A 77 -18.23 -3.96 -9.85
CA GLU A 77 -19.27 -4.21 -10.84
C GLU A 77 -20.02 -2.91 -11.09
N SER A 78 -20.14 -2.53 -12.34
CA SER A 78 -20.91 -1.37 -12.74
C SER A 78 -21.79 -1.69 -13.94
N SER A 79 -23.02 -1.19 -13.89
CA SER A 79 -24.00 -1.31 -14.98
C SER A 79 -24.55 0.08 -15.30
N ARG A 80 -24.55 0.42 -16.57
CA ARG A 80 -25.06 1.70 -17.05
C ARG A 80 -26.03 1.50 -18.21
N LEU A 81 -27.25 1.97 -18.02
CA LEU A 81 -28.28 2.01 -19.07
C LEU A 81 -28.30 3.41 -19.71
N THR A 82 -28.17 3.46 -21.02
CA THR A 82 -28.26 4.69 -21.81
C THR A 82 -29.40 4.60 -22.79
N TYR A 83 -30.28 5.58 -22.79
CA TYR A 83 -31.38 5.69 -23.74
C TYR A 83 -30.94 6.45 -24.99
N MET A 84 -31.22 5.89 -26.15
CA MET A 84 -30.85 6.47 -27.43
C MET A 84 -32.08 7.16 -28.06
N ASP A 85 -31.82 8.16 -28.90
CA ASP A 85 -32.87 8.95 -29.55
C ASP A 85 -33.78 8.11 -30.52
N ASP A 86 -33.27 6.95 -30.96
CA ASP A 86 -33.99 6.02 -31.82
C ASP A 86 -34.91 5.04 -31.05
N GLY A 87 -35.04 5.26 -29.73
CA GLY A 87 -35.82 4.42 -28.82
C GLY A 87 -35.15 3.15 -28.36
N SER A 88 -33.94 2.87 -28.82
CA SER A 88 -33.15 1.75 -28.32
C SER A 88 -32.45 2.10 -26.98
N GLN A 89 -32.08 1.09 -26.24
CA GLN A 89 -31.36 1.21 -24.99
C GLN A 89 -30.02 0.51 -25.12
N LEU A 90 -28.95 1.12 -24.59
CA LEU A 90 -27.63 0.54 -24.50
C LEU A 90 -27.33 0.21 -23.03
N LEU A 91 -27.12 -1.06 -22.77
CA LEU A 91 -26.71 -1.57 -21.46
C LEU A 91 -25.22 -1.86 -21.53
N ASN A 92 -24.44 -1.05 -20.80
CA ASN A 92 -23.02 -1.27 -20.62
C ASN A 92 -22.78 -1.88 -19.24
N ASN A 93 -22.20 -3.07 -19.22
CA ASN A 93 -21.76 -3.73 -18.00
C ASN A 93 -20.24 -3.80 -17.97
N ASN A 94 -19.69 -3.50 -16.83
CA ASN A 94 -18.26 -3.58 -16.58
C ASN A 94 -18.04 -4.31 -15.24
N THR A 95 -17.22 -5.34 -15.29
CA THR A 95 -16.81 -6.11 -14.10
C THR A 95 -15.30 -6.06 -14.02
N GLY A 96 -14.78 -5.64 -12.88
CA GLY A 96 -13.36 -5.51 -12.65
C GLY A 96 -12.91 -6.20 -11.37
N SER A 97 -11.70 -6.72 -11.39
CA SER A 97 -11.01 -7.26 -10.22
C SER A 97 -9.61 -6.66 -10.16
N ASN A 98 -9.30 -6.03 -9.06
CA ASN A 98 -7.98 -5.49 -8.79
C ASN A 98 -7.40 -6.18 -7.56
N ARG A 99 -6.22 -6.74 -7.72
CA ARG A 99 -5.46 -7.35 -6.64
C ARG A 99 -4.13 -6.63 -6.50
N SER A 100 -3.86 -6.10 -5.32
CA SER A 100 -2.57 -5.48 -5.02
C SER A 100 -1.94 -6.09 -3.78
N SER A 101 -0.63 -6.11 -3.76
CA SER A 101 0.17 -6.57 -2.62
C SER A 101 1.40 -5.69 -2.50
N SER A 102 1.72 -5.30 -1.30
CA SER A 102 2.96 -4.58 -1.01
C SER A 102 3.63 -5.14 0.24
N GLN A 103 4.93 -5.09 0.26
CA GLN A 103 5.73 -5.43 1.43
C GLN A 103 6.90 -4.47 1.55
N GLY A 104 7.27 -4.18 2.78
CA GLY A 104 8.38 -3.28 3.09
C GLY A 104 9.19 -3.75 4.26
N HIS A 105 10.48 -3.45 4.20
CA HIS A 105 11.46 -3.71 5.23
C HIS A 105 12.17 -2.41 5.54
N ARG A 106 12.25 -2.07 6.81
CA ARG A 106 13.02 -0.93 7.30
C ARG A 106 14.03 -1.42 8.33
N PHE A 107 15.28 -1.04 8.12
CA PHE A 107 16.36 -1.26 9.06
C PHE A 107 16.90 0.09 9.49
N GLY A 108 17.09 0.27 10.77
CA GLY A 108 17.77 1.42 11.33
C GLY A 108 18.82 0.95 12.33
N VAL A 109 19.96 1.61 12.31
CA VAL A 109 21.01 1.42 13.30
C VAL A 109 21.36 2.79 13.83
N ARG A 110 21.53 2.91 15.13
CA ARG A 110 22.11 4.08 15.79
C ARG A 110 23.35 3.62 16.56
N MET A 111 24.44 4.23 16.27
CA MET A 111 25.70 4.04 16.99
C MET A 111 26.10 5.38 17.59
N GLU A 112 26.33 5.38 18.88
CA GLU A 112 26.85 6.51 19.60
C GLU A 112 28.16 6.06 20.27
N HIS A 113 29.25 6.79 20.04
CA HIS A 113 30.55 6.47 20.58
C HIS A 113 31.20 7.71 21.12
N ASP A 114 31.61 7.62 22.38
CA ASP A 114 32.36 8.67 23.12
C ASP A 114 33.83 8.40 23.00
N PHE A 115 34.54 9.24 22.24
CA PHE A 115 36.00 9.16 22.07
C PHE A 115 36.77 9.82 23.25
N SER A 116 36.13 10.78 23.90
CA SER A 116 36.64 11.48 25.08
C SER A 116 35.51 12.27 25.72
N ASP A 117 35.77 12.84 26.92
CA ASP A 117 34.80 13.67 27.66
C ASP A 117 34.21 14.84 26.85
N ASN A 118 34.84 15.23 25.76
CA ASN A 118 34.44 16.38 24.94
C ASN A 118 34.14 16.01 23.46
N THR A 119 34.19 14.73 23.08
CA THR A 119 34.06 14.33 21.69
C THR A 119 33.23 13.06 21.58
N SER A 120 32.05 13.17 20.98
CA SER A 120 31.24 12.03 20.66
C SER A 120 30.88 12.00 19.17
N MET A 121 30.55 10.83 18.67
CA MET A 121 30.08 10.61 17.31
C MET A 121 28.77 9.84 17.35
N ILE A 122 27.80 10.32 16.60
CA ILE A 122 26.53 9.63 16.36
C ILE A 122 26.43 9.27 14.89
N PHE A 123 26.14 8.01 14.62
CA PHE A 123 25.95 7.50 13.26
C PHE A 123 24.61 6.74 13.18
N GLU A 124 23.69 7.21 12.32
CA GLU A 124 22.33 6.71 12.24
C GLU A 124 21.92 6.32 10.81
N PRO A 125 22.46 5.25 10.24
CA PRO A 125 22.03 4.79 8.92
C PRO A 125 20.64 4.16 8.95
N GLN A 126 19.86 4.46 7.92
CA GLN A 126 18.55 3.85 7.69
C GLN A 126 18.48 3.27 6.29
N PHE A 127 17.92 2.07 6.19
CA PHE A 127 17.70 1.37 4.92
C PHE A 127 16.23 0.96 4.79
N ASN A 128 15.65 1.25 3.64
CA ASN A 128 14.29 0.86 3.32
C ASN A 128 14.28 0.05 2.02
N PHE A 129 13.57 -1.06 2.03
CA PHE A 129 13.32 -1.88 0.86
C PHE A 129 11.82 -2.11 0.73
N GLY A 130 11.28 -1.94 -0.46
CA GLY A 130 9.89 -2.18 -0.73
C GLY A 130 9.67 -2.91 -2.05
N THR A 131 8.66 -3.76 -2.07
CA THR A 131 8.18 -4.42 -3.29
C THR A 131 6.66 -4.35 -3.30
N GLY A 132 6.11 -3.93 -4.42
CA GLY A 132 4.69 -3.93 -4.68
C GLY A 132 4.36 -4.65 -5.98
N SER A 133 3.22 -5.30 -6.03
CA SER A 133 2.66 -5.89 -7.23
C SER A 133 1.18 -5.57 -7.32
N TYR A 134 0.71 -5.42 -8.55
CA TYR A 134 -0.71 -5.31 -8.81
C TYR A 134 -1.09 -6.14 -10.04
N THR A 135 -2.32 -6.60 -10.04
CA THR A 135 -2.95 -7.26 -11.18
C THR A 135 -4.37 -6.74 -11.26
N GLU A 136 -4.73 -6.25 -12.42
CA GLU A 136 -6.05 -5.75 -12.72
C GLU A 136 -6.60 -6.53 -13.91
N HIS A 137 -7.80 -7.04 -13.76
CA HIS A 137 -8.57 -7.67 -14.80
C HIS A 137 -9.92 -6.98 -14.90
N SER A 138 -10.30 -6.53 -16.08
CA SER A 138 -11.61 -5.95 -16.29
C SER A 138 -12.23 -6.48 -17.57
N GLU A 139 -13.50 -6.83 -17.51
CA GLU A 139 -14.33 -7.25 -18.62
C GLU A 139 -15.46 -6.25 -18.82
N PHE A 140 -15.74 -5.94 -20.06
CA PHE A 140 -16.88 -5.12 -20.40
C PHE A 140 -17.67 -5.75 -21.54
N TYR A 141 -18.98 -5.56 -21.49
CA TYR A 141 -19.87 -5.90 -22.59
C TYR A 141 -20.98 -4.86 -22.71
N THR A 142 -21.41 -4.67 -23.95
CA THR A 142 -22.46 -3.73 -24.30
C THR A 142 -23.55 -4.46 -25.07
N ASP A 143 -24.75 -4.38 -24.56
CA ASP A 143 -25.93 -4.94 -25.15
C ASP A 143 -26.84 -3.81 -25.64
N ARG A 144 -27.39 -3.96 -26.81
CA ARG A 144 -28.40 -3.09 -27.33
C ARG A 144 -29.77 -3.78 -27.19
N LEU A 145 -30.69 -3.11 -26.53
CA LEU A 145 -32.07 -3.56 -26.38
C LEU A 145 -32.94 -2.73 -27.30
N ARG A 146 -33.64 -3.39 -28.19
CA ARG A 146 -34.60 -2.77 -29.11
C ARG A 146 -35.79 -3.70 -29.33
N ASP A 147 -37.01 -3.19 -29.19
CA ASP A 147 -38.26 -3.91 -29.45
C ASP A 147 -38.38 -5.25 -28.69
N GLY A 148 -37.76 -5.35 -27.50
CA GLY A 148 -37.74 -6.57 -26.69
C GLY A 148 -36.66 -7.59 -27.09
N GLU A 149 -35.86 -7.29 -28.11
CA GLU A 149 -34.69 -8.11 -28.50
C GLU A 149 -33.43 -7.54 -27.93
N THR A 150 -32.53 -8.43 -27.50
CA THR A 150 -31.19 -8.08 -27.01
C THR A 150 -30.15 -8.45 -28.04
N GLN A 151 -29.35 -7.49 -28.48
CA GLN A 151 -28.25 -7.69 -29.40
C GLN A 151 -26.93 -7.35 -28.71
N HIS A 152 -26.01 -8.32 -28.65
CA HIS A 152 -24.66 -8.06 -28.19
C HIS A 152 -23.89 -7.21 -29.21
N THR A 153 -23.46 -6.04 -28.77
CA THR A 153 -22.86 -5.06 -29.69
C THR A 153 -21.33 -5.03 -29.54
N ASN A 154 -20.85 -5.18 -28.34
CA ASN A 154 -19.41 -5.10 -28.04
C ASN A 154 -19.05 -5.90 -26.78
N LYS A 155 -17.88 -6.54 -26.81
CA LYS A 155 -17.30 -7.22 -25.67
C LYS A 155 -15.79 -7.07 -25.73
N GLY A 156 -15.18 -6.85 -24.60
CA GLY A 156 -13.73 -6.78 -24.49
C GLY A 156 -13.25 -7.05 -23.06
N PHE A 157 -11.97 -7.18 -22.93
CA PHE A 157 -11.31 -7.30 -21.63
C PHE A 157 -9.99 -6.53 -21.63
N THR A 158 -9.53 -6.20 -20.46
CA THR A 158 -8.24 -5.56 -20.22
C THR A 158 -7.56 -6.25 -19.07
N ASP A 159 -6.31 -6.66 -19.29
CA ASP A 159 -5.42 -7.22 -18.29
C ASP A 159 -4.22 -6.31 -18.11
N ASN A 160 -4.02 -5.84 -16.89
CA ASN A 160 -2.86 -5.05 -16.51
C ASN A 160 -2.15 -5.71 -15.34
N SER A 161 -0.84 -5.73 -15.38
CA SER A 161 -0.06 -6.17 -14.23
C SER A 161 1.25 -5.40 -14.13
N GLY A 162 1.74 -5.23 -12.93
CA GLY A 162 3.00 -4.55 -12.72
C GLY A 162 3.64 -4.93 -11.39
N VAL A 163 4.96 -4.78 -11.36
CA VAL A 163 5.77 -4.95 -10.15
C VAL A 163 6.65 -3.73 -10.01
N ASN A 164 6.65 -3.13 -8.84
CA ASN A 164 7.56 -2.07 -8.48
C ASN A 164 8.51 -2.54 -7.37
N ARG A 165 9.71 -2.02 -7.39
CA ARG A 165 10.71 -2.23 -6.34
C ARG A 165 11.36 -0.89 -6.05
N ASN A 166 11.48 -0.57 -4.78
CA ASN A 166 12.11 0.64 -4.32
C ASN A 166 13.09 0.33 -3.20
N TRP A 167 14.12 1.14 -3.11
CA TRP A 167 15.04 1.13 -1.99
C TRP A 167 15.52 2.56 -1.72
N SER A 168 15.84 2.85 -0.50
CA SER A 168 16.47 4.09 -0.09
C SER A 168 17.42 3.85 1.08
N ALA A 169 18.44 4.67 1.13
CA ALA A 169 19.39 4.74 2.24
C ALA A 169 19.59 6.22 2.61
N SER A 170 19.68 6.51 3.88
CA SER A 170 19.95 7.83 4.44
C SER A 170 20.88 7.74 5.63
#